data_c2c84e1eff08312dc0e20851fb57fd54
#
_entry.id   c2c84e1eff08312dc0e20851fb57fd54
#
_cell.length_a   1.000
_cell.length_b   1.000
_cell.length_c   1.000
_cell.angle_alpha   90.00
_cell.angle_beta   90.00
_cell.angle_gamma   90.00
#
_symmetry.space_group_name_H-M   'P 1'
#
loop_
_entity.id
_entity.type
_entity.pdbx_description
1 polymer ?
#
loop_
_entity_poly.entity_id
_entity_poly.type
_entity_poly.pdbx_seq_one_letter_code
_entity_poly.pdbx_strand_id
1 'polypeptide(L)'
;MRVCDYVNIVSEKFSAEPLSYGHGTDNAHDEATFLVYAKLKLDFNTIESACRIVSEIEIDQIDTLVQIRIKDRVPVAYLVGRAWFAGKEFICDDRALIPRSPIAELIQNEFAGVFDFVPEQILDLCCGGGCIGIAAAIEYSHAKVEMVDVSEEALALSQENVTLHELDSRIKTYRSDLFTEVTNKFDLILTNPPYVSSEEYGTLPMEYDHEPQLGLISEDRGLALPISILKNAEGFLTDNGVLILEVGYSHRALSERLYDIPLLWLELGMGGEGVLAITKTELARYKARFV
;
A
#
# COMPACT_ATOMS: atom_id res chain seq x y z
N MET A 1 -33.09 -6.96 11.50
CA MET A 1 -31.86 -7.68 11.94
C MET A 1 -30.85 -6.62 12.35
N ARG A 2 -30.00 -6.86 13.37
CA ARG A 2 -28.93 -5.92 13.72
C ARG A 2 -27.74 -6.08 12.77
N VAL A 3 -26.93 -5.02 12.66
CA VAL A 3 -25.69 -5.03 11.84
C VAL A 3 -24.78 -6.19 12.25
N CYS A 4 -24.51 -6.38 13.56
CA CYS A 4 -23.67 -7.48 14.03
C CYS A 4 -24.21 -8.87 13.66
N ASP A 5 -25.53 -9.08 13.66
CA ASP A 5 -26.13 -10.36 13.25
C ASP A 5 -25.97 -10.57 11.74
N TYR A 6 -26.07 -9.49 10.94
CA TYR A 6 -25.92 -9.57 9.49
C TYR A 6 -24.45 -9.76 9.06
N VAL A 7 -23.50 -9.12 9.75
CA VAL A 7 -22.06 -9.37 9.56
C VAL A 7 -21.75 -10.86 9.73
N ASN A 8 -22.29 -11.51 10.76
CA ASN A 8 -22.08 -12.94 10.96
C ASN A 8 -22.60 -13.78 9.78
N ILE A 9 -23.80 -13.44 9.26
CA ILE A 9 -24.38 -14.13 8.09
C ILE A 9 -23.47 -13.96 6.86
N VAL A 10 -22.96 -12.75 6.61
CA VAL A 10 -22.03 -12.50 5.49
C VAL A 10 -20.71 -13.23 5.70
N SER A 11 -20.17 -13.22 6.92
CA SER A 11 -18.96 -13.96 7.31
C SER A 11 -19.10 -15.46 7.06
N GLU A 12 -20.24 -16.05 7.42
CA GLU A 12 -20.53 -17.48 7.14
C GLU A 12 -20.56 -17.75 5.62
N LYS A 13 -21.17 -16.86 4.82
CA LYS A 13 -21.16 -16.96 3.35
C LYS A 13 -19.74 -16.92 2.78
N PHE A 14 -18.90 -16.02 3.27
CA PHE A 14 -17.51 -15.90 2.83
C PHE A 14 -16.67 -17.11 3.26
N SER A 15 -16.83 -17.58 4.49
CA SER A 15 -16.11 -18.76 5.02
C SER A 15 -16.47 -20.07 4.31
N ALA A 16 -17.66 -20.16 3.69
CA ALA A 16 -18.09 -21.34 2.95
C ALA A 16 -17.46 -21.44 1.56
N GLU A 17 -16.79 -20.39 1.09
CA GLU A 17 -16.22 -20.31 -0.24
C GLU A 17 -14.68 -20.21 -0.18
N PRO A 18 -13.95 -20.71 -1.19
CA PRO A 18 -12.49 -20.64 -1.22
C PRO A 18 -12.02 -19.24 -1.63
N LEU A 19 -12.36 -18.22 -0.82
CA LEU A 19 -11.91 -16.84 -0.99
C LEU A 19 -10.48 -16.66 -0.48
N SER A 20 -9.71 -15.85 -1.19
CA SER A 20 -8.43 -15.37 -0.70
C SER A 20 -8.60 -14.01 -0.02
N TYR A 21 -7.98 -13.87 1.14
CA TYR A 21 -7.92 -12.62 1.90
C TYR A 21 -6.52 -12.00 1.74
N GLY A 22 -6.28 -10.80 2.27
CA GLY A 22 -5.02 -10.09 2.14
C GLY A 22 -5.13 -8.77 1.36
N HIS A 23 -6.34 -8.42 0.92
CA HIS A 23 -6.67 -7.14 0.29
C HIS A 23 -7.25 -6.15 1.31
N GLY A 24 -6.53 -5.98 2.45
CA GLY A 24 -6.91 -5.09 3.55
C GLY A 24 -7.59 -5.80 4.73
N THR A 25 -7.84 -7.10 4.64
CA THR A 25 -8.38 -7.96 5.72
C THR A 25 -7.75 -9.35 5.63
N ASP A 26 -7.69 -10.08 6.75
CA ASP A 26 -6.99 -11.36 6.84
C ASP A 26 -7.94 -12.56 6.95
N ASN A 27 -9.24 -12.33 7.09
CA ASN A 27 -10.24 -13.38 7.31
C ASN A 27 -11.65 -12.95 6.90
N ALA A 28 -12.55 -13.94 6.82
CA ALA A 28 -13.93 -13.76 6.39
C ALA A 28 -14.73 -12.80 7.30
N HIS A 29 -14.49 -12.80 8.61
CA HIS A 29 -15.25 -11.97 9.55
C HIS A 29 -14.88 -10.50 9.41
N ASP A 30 -13.58 -10.20 9.31
CA ASP A 30 -13.09 -8.84 9.14
C ASP A 30 -13.50 -8.29 7.76
N GLU A 31 -13.45 -9.13 6.71
CA GLU A 31 -13.88 -8.71 5.37
C GLU A 31 -15.40 -8.47 5.31
N ALA A 32 -16.22 -9.30 5.98
CA ALA A 32 -17.66 -9.09 6.11
C ALA A 32 -17.97 -7.81 6.90
N THR A 33 -17.24 -7.57 7.99
CA THR A 33 -17.35 -6.34 8.77
C THR A 33 -17.01 -5.13 7.90
N PHE A 34 -15.91 -5.19 7.19
CA PHE A 34 -15.49 -4.14 6.28
C PHE A 34 -16.59 -3.84 5.24
N LEU A 35 -17.08 -4.86 4.52
CA LEU A 35 -18.12 -4.69 3.50
C LEU A 35 -19.37 -4.02 4.07
N VAL A 36 -19.89 -4.55 5.18
CA VAL A 36 -21.16 -4.09 5.77
C VAL A 36 -21.02 -2.66 6.31
N TYR A 37 -19.97 -2.40 7.08
CA TYR A 37 -19.76 -1.10 7.70
C TYR A 37 -19.44 -0.01 6.67
N ALA A 38 -18.58 -0.28 5.70
CA ALA A 38 -18.27 0.67 4.65
C ALA A 38 -19.50 1.00 3.79
N LYS A 39 -20.28 -0.02 3.39
CA LYS A 39 -21.48 0.18 2.59
C LYS A 39 -22.56 0.98 3.33
N LEU A 40 -22.71 0.75 4.63
CA LEU A 40 -23.66 1.46 5.49
C LEU A 40 -23.12 2.78 6.06
N LYS A 41 -21.84 3.13 5.76
CA LYS A 41 -21.14 4.31 6.28
C LYS A 41 -21.18 4.39 7.80
N LEU A 42 -20.89 3.26 8.47
CA LEU A 42 -20.88 3.14 9.92
C LEU A 42 -19.48 3.37 10.50
N ASP A 43 -19.44 3.91 11.69
CA ASP A 43 -18.22 3.99 12.47
C ASP A 43 -17.84 2.62 13.04
N PHE A 44 -16.64 2.15 12.74
CA PHE A 44 -16.11 0.85 13.19
C PHE A 44 -15.89 0.79 14.71
N ASN A 45 -15.79 1.93 15.39
CA ASN A 45 -15.39 2.02 16.79
C ASN A 45 -16.58 2.17 17.76
N THR A 46 -17.83 2.19 17.27
CA THR A 46 -19.00 2.42 18.12
C THR A 46 -19.89 1.18 18.26
N ILE A 47 -20.40 0.96 19.47
CA ILE A 47 -21.38 -0.11 19.76
C ILE A 47 -22.71 0.19 19.08
N GLU A 48 -23.07 1.45 18.95
CA GLU A 48 -24.28 1.91 18.26
C GLU A 48 -24.33 1.41 16.82
N SER A 49 -23.19 1.44 16.10
CA SER A 49 -23.06 0.89 14.76
C SER A 49 -23.44 -0.60 14.71
N ALA A 50 -22.91 -1.40 15.62
CA ALA A 50 -23.17 -2.84 15.70
C ALA A 50 -24.66 -3.15 16.03
N CYS A 51 -25.30 -2.30 16.83
CA CYS A 51 -26.69 -2.46 17.26
C CYS A 51 -27.71 -1.89 16.28
N ARG A 52 -27.29 -1.09 15.27
CA ARG A 52 -28.17 -0.51 14.25
C ARG A 52 -28.97 -1.60 13.53
N ILE A 53 -30.22 -1.33 13.24
CA ILE A 53 -31.07 -2.23 12.44
C ILE A 53 -30.79 -2.00 10.95
N VAL A 54 -30.49 -3.06 10.24
CA VAL A 54 -30.34 -3.08 8.77
C VAL A 54 -31.73 -3.25 8.15
N SER A 55 -32.09 -2.40 7.20
CA SER A 55 -33.31 -2.49 6.42
C SER A 55 -33.22 -3.57 5.33
N GLU A 56 -34.37 -4.04 4.82
CA GLU A 56 -34.39 -5.01 3.72
C GLU A 56 -33.69 -4.48 2.45
N ILE A 57 -33.87 -3.21 2.14
CA ILE A 57 -33.22 -2.58 0.99
C ILE A 57 -31.69 -2.57 1.12
N GLU A 58 -31.17 -2.29 2.32
CA GLU A 58 -29.74 -2.32 2.59
C GLU A 58 -29.18 -3.75 2.51
N ILE A 59 -29.93 -4.73 3.01
CA ILE A 59 -29.59 -6.14 2.89
C ILE A 59 -29.46 -6.55 1.43
N ASP A 60 -30.46 -6.23 0.58
CA ASP A 60 -30.45 -6.57 -0.83
C ASP A 60 -29.24 -5.93 -1.57
N GLN A 61 -28.92 -4.68 -1.22
CA GLN A 61 -27.75 -3.99 -1.79
C GLN A 61 -26.44 -4.65 -1.40
N ILE A 62 -26.28 -5.02 -0.13
CA ILE A 62 -25.07 -5.68 0.37
C ILE A 62 -24.98 -7.11 -0.17
N ASP A 63 -26.10 -7.87 -0.19
CA ASP A 63 -26.12 -9.22 -0.76
C ASP A 63 -25.72 -9.23 -2.23
N THR A 64 -26.03 -8.17 -2.99
CA THR A 64 -25.53 -8.01 -4.36
C THR A 64 -23.99 -7.94 -4.39
N LEU A 65 -23.37 -7.15 -3.50
CA LEU A 65 -21.91 -7.06 -3.41
C LEU A 65 -21.28 -8.37 -2.91
N VAL A 66 -21.93 -9.03 -1.95
CA VAL A 66 -21.52 -10.37 -1.47
C VAL A 66 -21.49 -11.39 -2.62
N GLN A 67 -22.48 -11.36 -3.52
CA GLN A 67 -22.49 -12.25 -4.67
C GLN A 67 -21.36 -11.93 -5.67
N ILE A 68 -21.06 -10.66 -5.93
CA ILE A 68 -19.93 -10.25 -6.78
C ILE A 68 -18.61 -10.72 -6.16
N ARG A 69 -18.41 -10.48 -4.84
CA ARG A 69 -17.23 -10.94 -4.11
C ARG A 69 -17.02 -12.45 -4.24
N ILE A 70 -18.07 -13.24 -4.09
CA ILE A 70 -18.01 -14.71 -4.12
C ILE A 70 -17.79 -15.22 -5.54
N LYS A 71 -18.54 -14.74 -6.52
CA LYS A 71 -18.53 -15.30 -7.89
C LYS A 71 -17.40 -14.77 -8.73
N ASP A 72 -17.21 -13.45 -8.68
CA ASP A 72 -16.28 -12.73 -9.55
C ASP A 72 -14.95 -12.46 -8.87
N ARG A 73 -14.82 -12.78 -7.57
CA ARG A 73 -13.59 -12.61 -6.77
C ARG A 73 -13.13 -11.15 -6.63
N VAL A 74 -14.00 -10.18 -6.89
CA VAL A 74 -13.64 -8.76 -6.75
C VAL A 74 -13.34 -8.45 -5.27
N PRO A 75 -12.18 -7.87 -4.93
CA PRO A 75 -11.85 -7.47 -3.57
C PRO A 75 -12.87 -6.47 -2.99
N VAL A 76 -13.19 -6.62 -1.69
CA VAL A 76 -14.19 -5.78 -1.02
C VAL A 76 -13.83 -4.29 -1.10
N ALA A 77 -12.55 -3.93 -1.00
CA ALA A 77 -12.10 -2.54 -1.11
C ALA A 77 -12.58 -1.88 -2.41
N TYR A 78 -12.50 -2.58 -3.54
CA TYR A 78 -12.99 -2.09 -4.83
C TYR A 78 -14.52 -2.05 -4.88
N LEU A 79 -15.21 -3.05 -4.29
CA LEU A 79 -16.67 -3.06 -4.26
C LEU A 79 -17.27 -1.89 -3.48
N VAL A 80 -16.60 -1.44 -2.43
CA VAL A 80 -17.05 -0.32 -1.58
C VAL A 80 -16.42 1.02 -1.97
N GLY A 81 -15.39 1.00 -2.85
CA GLY A 81 -14.67 2.18 -3.31
C GLY A 81 -13.77 2.82 -2.26
N ARG A 82 -13.36 2.05 -1.23
CA ARG A 82 -12.63 2.57 -0.07
C ARG A 82 -11.66 1.55 0.49
N ALA A 83 -10.56 2.04 1.07
CA ALA A 83 -9.60 1.25 1.83
C ALA A 83 -9.10 2.04 3.05
N TRP A 84 -8.48 1.36 4.00
CA TRP A 84 -7.83 2.00 5.16
C TRP A 84 -6.34 1.71 5.13
N PHE A 85 -5.54 2.73 5.41
CA PHE A 85 -4.10 2.64 5.51
C PHE A 85 -3.59 3.58 6.60
N ALA A 86 -2.72 3.10 7.49
CA ALA A 86 -2.19 3.87 8.62
C ALA A 86 -3.30 4.60 9.42
N GLY A 87 -4.47 3.96 9.58
CA GLY A 87 -5.62 4.52 10.31
C GLY A 87 -6.39 5.63 9.57
N LYS A 88 -6.12 5.84 8.28
CA LYS A 88 -6.80 6.82 7.42
C LYS A 88 -7.59 6.13 6.33
N GLU A 89 -8.68 6.76 5.89
CA GLU A 89 -9.53 6.27 4.81
C GLU A 89 -9.06 6.82 3.46
N PHE A 90 -9.06 5.99 2.42
CA PHE A 90 -8.67 6.34 1.05
C PHE A 90 -9.74 5.92 0.05
N ILE A 91 -9.92 6.69 -1.02
CA ILE A 91 -10.61 6.25 -2.22
C ILE A 91 -9.78 5.14 -2.85
N CYS A 92 -10.44 4.04 -3.23
CA CYS A 92 -9.76 2.84 -3.70
C CYS A 92 -10.58 2.20 -4.84
N ASP A 93 -9.95 2.04 -6.00
CA ASP A 93 -10.51 1.35 -7.16
C ASP A 93 -9.39 0.70 -7.99
N ASP A 94 -9.74 0.08 -9.12
CA ASP A 94 -8.84 -0.69 -9.98
C ASP A 94 -7.75 0.11 -10.71
N ARG A 95 -7.71 1.43 -10.52
CA ARG A 95 -6.60 2.30 -11.02
C ARG A 95 -5.28 2.08 -10.30
N ALA A 96 -5.30 1.58 -9.05
CA ALA A 96 -4.10 1.31 -8.26
C ALA A 96 -4.29 0.12 -7.33
N LEU A 97 -3.17 -0.42 -6.78
CA LEU A 97 -3.22 -1.49 -5.78
C LEU A 97 -3.98 -1.07 -4.53
N ILE A 98 -4.68 -2.03 -3.93
CA ILE A 98 -5.30 -1.85 -2.63
C ILE A 98 -4.23 -1.57 -1.58
N PRO A 99 -4.36 -0.49 -0.78
CA PRO A 99 -3.41 -0.15 0.27
C PRO A 99 -3.24 -1.27 1.30
N ARG A 100 -2.03 -1.86 1.39
CA ARG A 100 -1.70 -2.94 2.33
C ARG A 100 -0.22 -3.01 2.71
N SER A 101 0.56 -1.98 2.36
CA SER A 101 1.99 -1.93 2.63
C SER A 101 2.28 -1.92 4.14
N PRO A 102 3.20 -2.75 4.64
CA PRO A 102 3.65 -2.71 6.02
C PRO A 102 4.43 -1.43 6.37
N ILE A 103 4.79 -0.58 5.40
CA ILE A 103 5.34 0.77 5.65
C ILE A 103 4.37 1.61 6.50
N ALA A 104 3.06 1.29 6.53
CA ALA A 104 2.09 1.92 7.42
C ALA A 104 2.51 1.92 8.89
N GLU A 105 3.01 0.78 9.38
CA GLU A 105 3.50 0.64 10.76
C GLU A 105 4.71 1.55 11.02
N LEU A 106 5.63 1.62 10.07
CA LEU A 106 6.83 2.48 10.19
C LEU A 106 6.43 3.96 10.25
N ILE A 107 5.49 4.40 9.41
CA ILE A 107 4.98 5.77 9.43
C ILE A 107 4.33 6.08 10.78
N GLN A 108 3.44 5.21 11.28
CA GLN A 108 2.74 5.39 12.56
C GLN A 108 3.68 5.42 13.77
N ASN A 109 4.84 4.77 13.68
CA ASN A 109 5.90 4.77 14.68
C ASN A 109 7.01 5.80 14.38
N GLU A 110 6.75 6.76 13.46
CA GLU A 110 7.71 7.82 13.08
C GLU A 110 9.09 7.27 12.71
N PHE A 111 9.16 6.04 12.15
CA PHE A 111 10.39 5.32 11.81
C PHE A 111 11.36 5.18 12.99
N ALA A 112 10.83 5.06 14.22
CA ALA A 112 11.62 4.91 15.44
C ALA A 112 12.65 3.78 15.32
N GLY A 113 13.91 4.09 15.59
CA GLY A 113 15.03 3.13 15.49
C GLY A 113 15.59 2.96 14.07
N VAL A 114 15.04 3.62 13.06
CA VAL A 114 15.57 3.64 11.67
C VAL A 114 16.43 4.88 11.45
N PHE A 115 15.92 6.05 11.83
CA PHE A 115 16.64 7.33 11.81
C PHE A 115 16.17 8.23 12.96
N ASP A 116 16.89 9.32 13.25
CA ASP A 116 16.66 10.23 14.39
C ASP A 116 16.41 11.70 13.97
N PHE A 117 16.12 11.94 12.70
CA PHE A 117 15.78 13.26 12.18
C PHE A 117 14.29 13.35 11.76
N VAL A 118 13.77 14.57 11.67
CA VAL A 118 12.43 14.82 11.14
C VAL A 118 12.55 15.15 9.65
N PRO A 119 11.98 14.35 8.73
CA PRO A 119 12.09 14.60 7.31
C PRO A 119 11.26 15.83 6.90
N GLU A 120 11.85 16.75 6.12
CA GLU A 120 11.18 17.92 5.56
C GLU A 120 10.82 17.73 4.08
N GLN A 121 11.57 16.90 3.36
CA GLN A 121 11.36 16.58 1.96
C GLN A 121 11.21 15.06 1.81
N ILE A 122 10.03 14.61 1.39
CA ILE A 122 9.71 13.19 1.25
C ILE A 122 9.35 12.90 -0.21
N LEU A 123 9.83 11.78 -0.74
CA LEU A 123 9.40 11.22 -2.02
C LEU A 123 8.66 9.90 -1.77
N ASP A 124 7.46 9.78 -2.32
CA ASP A 124 6.77 8.50 -2.50
C ASP A 124 6.94 8.07 -3.96
N LEU A 125 7.79 7.09 -4.18
CA LEU A 125 8.16 6.57 -5.50
C LEU A 125 7.34 5.32 -5.82
N CYS A 126 6.72 5.25 -6.99
CA CYS A 126 5.70 4.25 -7.35
C CYS A 126 4.49 4.36 -6.42
N CYS A 127 3.94 5.57 -6.30
CA CYS A 127 2.99 5.93 -5.25
C CYS A 127 1.61 5.25 -5.39
N GLY A 128 1.25 4.72 -6.58
CA GLY A 128 -0.07 4.14 -6.81
C GLY A 128 -1.19 5.12 -6.44
N GLY A 129 -2.13 4.70 -5.58
CA GLY A 129 -3.20 5.56 -5.04
C GLY A 129 -2.75 6.59 -4.00
N GLY A 130 -1.46 6.70 -3.69
CA GLY A 130 -0.85 7.74 -2.86
C GLY A 130 -0.91 7.49 -1.35
N CYS A 131 -1.28 6.30 -0.91
CA CYS A 131 -1.53 6.05 0.52
C CYS A 131 -0.28 6.23 1.40
N ILE A 132 0.91 5.84 0.93
CA ILE A 132 2.18 5.96 1.68
C ILE A 132 2.57 7.43 1.81
N GLY A 133 2.63 8.17 0.70
CA GLY A 133 3.01 9.57 0.71
C GLY A 133 2.04 10.46 1.48
N ILE A 134 0.73 10.21 1.35
CA ILE A 134 -0.31 10.93 2.11
C ILE A 134 -0.21 10.63 3.60
N ALA A 135 -0.06 9.36 4.00
CA ALA A 135 0.10 8.99 5.39
C ALA A 135 1.36 9.65 6.00
N ALA A 136 2.49 9.64 5.27
CA ALA A 136 3.71 10.33 5.68
C ALA A 136 3.51 11.86 5.79
N ALA A 137 2.76 12.47 4.86
CA ALA A 137 2.44 13.89 4.93
C ALA A 137 1.57 14.27 6.13
N ILE A 138 0.68 13.37 6.58
CA ILE A 138 -0.15 13.56 7.77
C ILE A 138 0.72 13.48 9.02
N GLU A 139 1.59 12.46 9.12
CA GLU A 139 2.46 12.24 10.27
C GLU A 139 3.48 13.38 10.41
N TYR A 140 4.16 13.72 9.33
CA TYR A 140 5.11 14.83 9.29
C TYR A 140 4.45 16.11 8.77
N SER A 141 3.73 16.80 9.65
CA SER A 141 2.86 17.95 9.30
C SER A 141 3.59 19.14 8.63
N HIS A 142 4.92 19.24 8.74
CA HIS A 142 5.74 20.28 8.11
C HIS A 142 6.39 19.82 6.81
N ALA A 143 6.37 18.51 6.52
CA ALA A 143 7.00 17.96 5.32
C ALA A 143 6.26 18.38 4.05
N LYS A 144 7.05 18.57 2.99
CA LYS A 144 6.57 18.59 1.61
C LYS A 144 6.81 17.23 1.00
N VAL A 145 5.81 16.73 0.29
CA VAL A 145 5.84 15.40 -0.30
C VAL A 145 5.71 15.51 -1.81
N GLU A 146 6.58 14.82 -2.52
CA GLU A 146 6.40 14.56 -3.94
C GLU A 146 5.97 13.09 -4.10
N MET A 147 4.97 12.86 -4.93
CA MET A 147 4.46 11.52 -5.21
C MET A 147 4.51 11.28 -6.71
N VAL A 148 5.17 10.21 -7.13
CA VAL A 148 5.37 9.91 -8.54
C VAL A 148 4.98 8.49 -8.88
N ASP A 149 4.38 8.33 -10.05
CA ASP A 149 4.04 7.04 -10.64
C ASP A 149 4.18 7.12 -12.16
N VAL A 150 4.32 6.00 -12.82
CA VAL A 150 4.31 5.92 -14.28
C VAL A 150 2.90 5.93 -14.85
N SER A 151 1.91 5.47 -14.06
CA SER A 151 0.49 5.38 -14.41
C SER A 151 -0.22 6.71 -14.18
N GLU A 152 -0.75 7.30 -15.24
CA GLU A 152 -1.60 8.50 -15.14
C GLU A 152 -2.92 8.23 -14.42
N GLU A 153 -3.44 7.00 -14.51
CA GLU A 153 -4.67 6.59 -13.83
C GLU A 153 -4.46 6.49 -12.31
N ALA A 154 -3.33 5.89 -11.89
CA ALA A 154 -2.94 5.84 -10.48
C ALA A 154 -2.71 7.26 -9.91
N LEU A 155 -2.05 8.15 -10.67
CA LEU A 155 -1.86 9.55 -10.27
C LEU A 155 -3.17 10.33 -10.17
N ALA A 156 -4.16 10.04 -11.02
CA ALA A 156 -5.49 10.64 -10.89
C ALA A 156 -6.15 10.22 -9.57
N LEU A 157 -6.11 8.91 -9.23
CA LEU A 157 -6.60 8.40 -7.94
C LEU A 157 -5.85 9.02 -6.76
N SER A 158 -4.53 9.09 -6.86
CA SER A 158 -3.66 9.71 -5.87
C SER A 158 -4.03 11.18 -5.61
N GLN A 159 -4.31 11.97 -6.68
CA GLN A 159 -4.75 13.35 -6.54
C GLN A 159 -6.13 13.48 -5.87
N GLU A 160 -7.07 12.57 -6.16
CA GLU A 160 -8.36 12.51 -5.46
C GLU A 160 -8.16 12.27 -3.97
N ASN A 161 -7.22 11.38 -3.58
CA ASN A 161 -6.88 11.11 -2.20
C ASN A 161 -6.15 12.30 -1.53
N VAL A 162 -5.26 13.00 -2.24
CA VAL A 162 -4.65 14.25 -1.74
C VAL A 162 -5.71 15.28 -1.38
N THR A 163 -6.70 15.46 -2.27
CA THR A 163 -7.82 16.39 -2.05
C THR A 163 -8.73 15.93 -0.92
N LEU A 164 -9.02 14.63 -0.82
CA LEU A 164 -9.79 14.04 0.29
C LEU A 164 -9.20 14.40 1.66
N HIS A 165 -7.86 14.42 1.76
CA HIS A 165 -7.12 14.72 2.98
C HIS A 165 -6.72 16.21 3.12
N GLU A 166 -7.16 17.09 2.21
CA GLU A 166 -6.87 18.54 2.23
C GLU A 166 -5.36 18.85 2.20
N LEU A 167 -4.57 18.05 1.46
CA LEU A 167 -3.10 18.15 1.42
C LEU A 167 -2.54 18.80 0.14
N ASP A 168 -3.39 19.37 -0.71
CA ASP A 168 -3.00 19.97 -2.00
C ASP A 168 -1.88 21.02 -1.90
N SER A 169 -1.76 21.70 -0.76
CA SER A 169 -0.71 22.71 -0.54
C SER A 169 0.67 22.13 -0.20
N ARG A 170 0.75 20.84 0.17
CA ARG A 170 1.96 20.19 0.66
C ARG A 170 2.40 19.00 -0.18
N ILE A 171 1.49 18.44 -0.98
CA ILE A 171 1.76 17.29 -1.83
C ILE A 171 1.72 17.72 -3.29
N LYS A 172 2.72 17.28 -4.06
CA LYS A 172 2.80 17.44 -5.51
C LYS A 172 2.84 16.07 -6.16
N THR A 173 1.90 15.80 -7.05
CA THR A 173 1.85 14.57 -7.85
C THR A 173 2.29 14.84 -9.28
N TYR A 174 3.08 13.95 -9.89
CA TYR A 174 3.45 14.03 -11.29
C TYR A 174 3.93 12.69 -11.84
N ARG A 175 3.83 12.54 -13.15
CA ARG A 175 4.28 11.33 -13.83
C ARG A 175 5.79 11.25 -13.89
N SER A 176 6.34 10.08 -13.53
CA SER A 176 7.76 9.77 -13.68
C SER A 176 7.94 8.25 -13.81
N ASP A 177 8.79 7.82 -14.71
CA ASP A 177 9.32 6.46 -14.71
C ASP A 177 10.50 6.43 -13.72
N LEU A 178 10.22 5.89 -12.53
CA LEU A 178 11.11 5.99 -11.37
C LEU A 178 11.57 7.44 -11.18
N PHE A 179 12.87 7.68 -11.23
CA PHE A 179 13.49 8.98 -10.95
C PHE A 179 13.64 9.91 -12.18
N THR A 180 13.11 9.53 -13.36
CA THR A 180 13.41 10.23 -14.63
C THR A 180 13.05 11.72 -14.61
N GLU A 181 11.90 12.07 -14.02
CA GLU A 181 11.42 13.45 -13.92
C GLU A 181 11.66 14.07 -12.54
N VAL A 182 12.25 13.31 -11.61
CA VAL A 182 12.57 13.79 -10.27
C VAL A 182 13.80 14.69 -10.31
N THR A 183 13.70 15.90 -9.75
CA THR A 183 14.79 16.89 -9.79
C THR A 183 15.27 17.31 -8.41
N ASN A 184 14.47 17.10 -7.38
CA ASN A 184 14.78 17.49 -6.00
C ASN A 184 15.56 16.39 -5.26
N LYS A 185 16.04 16.73 -4.07
CA LYS A 185 16.63 15.79 -3.12
C LYS A 185 15.73 15.67 -1.90
N PHE A 186 15.71 14.47 -1.31
CA PHE A 186 14.78 14.10 -0.26
C PHE A 186 15.53 13.58 0.97
N ASP A 187 14.97 13.86 2.13
CA ASP A 187 15.44 13.30 3.41
C ASP A 187 14.97 11.86 3.56
N LEU A 188 13.79 11.57 2.99
CA LEU A 188 13.17 10.27 3.06
C LEU A 188 12.59 9.91 1.68
N ILE A 189 12.99 8.77 1.15
CA ILE A 189 12.36 8.15 -0.03
C ILE A 189 11.64 6.91 0.47
N LEU A 190 10.33 6.86 0.24
CA LEU A 190 9.45 5.73 0.51
C LEU A 190 9.08 5.08 -0.81
N THR A 191 9.08 3.76 -0.89
CA THR A 191 8.66 3.10 -2.12
C THR A 191 8.20 1.67 -1.88
N ASN A 192 7.07 1.34 -2.49
CA ASN A 192 6.57 -0.02 -2.65
C ASN A 192 6.41 -0.30 -4.15
N PRO A 193 7.51 -0.57 -4.86
CA PRO A 193 7.48 -0.80 -6.29
C PRO A 193 6.92 -2.19 -6.63
N PRO A 194 6.55 -2.46 -7.87
CA PRO A 194 6.29 -3.81 -8.32
C PRO A 194 7.50 -4.73 -8.05
N TYR A 195 7.24 -5.90 -7.41
CA TYR A 195 8.27 -6.88 -7.05
C TYR A 195 7.84 -8.34 -7.25
N VAL A 196 6.66 -8.58 -7.82
CA VAL A 196 6.18 -9.93 -8.12
C VAL A 196 6.76 -10.41 -9.43
N SER A 197 7.33 -11.61 -9.47
CA SER A 197 7.79 -12.19 -10.74
C SER A 197 6.60 -12.65 -11.60
N SER A 198 6.78 -12.71 -12.92
CA SER A 198 5.73 -13.22 -13.83
C SER A 198 5.32 -14.66 -13.52
N GLU A 199 6.25 -15.49 -13.03
CA GLU A 199 5.98 -16.86 -12.63
C GLU A 199 5.10 -16.91 -11.37
N GLU A 200 5.44 -16.10 -10.38
CA GLU A 200 4.68 -15.97 -9.13
C GLU A 200 3.28 -15.41 -9.40
N TYR A 201 3.17 -14.38 -10.23
CA TYR A 201 1.88 -13.78 -10.61
C TYR A 201 0.91 -14.83 -11.15
N GLY A 202 1.38 -15.76 -11.97
CA GLY A 202 0.55 -16.85 -12.51
C GLY A 202 0.04 -17.85 -11.46
N THR A 203 0.50 -17.76 -10.21
CA THR A 203 0.08 -18.62 -9.08
C THR A 203 -0.74 -17.86 -8.02
N LEU A 204 -0.87 -16.54 -8.17
CA LEU A 204 -1.66 -15.73 -7.24
C LEU A 204 -3.15 -16.09 -7.30
N PRO A 205 -3.89 -15.89 -6.21
CA PRO A 205 -5.34 -16.03 -6.20
C PRO A 205 -6.03 -15.12 -7.22
N MET A 206 -7.23 -15.52 -7.66
CA MET A 206 -8.03 -14.80 -8.66
C MET A 206 -8.35 -13.35 -8.25
N GLU A 207 -8.35 -13.04 -6.97
CA GLU A 207 -8.55 -11.70 -6.44
C GLU A 207 -7.52 -10.71 -6.98
N TYR A 208 -6.29 -11.15 -7.25
CA TYR A 208 -5.21 -10.32 -7.81
C TYR A 208 -5.41 -9.98 -9.30
N ASP A 209 -6.27 -10.73 -10.03
CA ASP A 209 -6.59 -10.42 -11.42
C ASP A 209 -7.36 -9.09 -11.57
N HIS A 210 -7.94 -8.58 -10.48
CA HIS A 210 -8.62 -7.29 -10.43
C HIS A 210 -7.69 -6.10 -10.17
N GLU A 211 -6.45 -6.37 -9.74
CA GLU A 211 -5.47 -5.32 -9.50
C GLU A 211 -4.64 -5.03 -10.76
N PRO A 212 -4.20 -3.77 -10.99
CA PRO A 212 -3.40 -3.45 -12.17
C PRO A 212 -2.06 -4.20 -12.15
N GLN A 213 -1.79 -5.03 -13.16
CA GLN A 213 -0.56 -5.81 -13.29
C GLN A 213 0.69 -4.93 -13.27
N LEU A 214 0.59 -3.70 -13.77
CA LEU A 214 1.66 -2.72 -13.74
C LEU A 214 2.16 -2.42 -12.32
N GLY A 215 1.27 -2.49 -11.32
CA GLY A 215 1.61 -2.28 -9.91
C GLY A 215 2.17 -3.54 -9.21
N LEU A 216 2.10 -4.71 -9.86
CA LEU A 216 2.50 -5.99 -9.26
C LEU A 216 3.78 -6.55 -9.87
N ILE A 217 3.88 -6.57 -11.22
CA ILE A 217 4.88 -7.37 -11.92
C ILE A 217 6.17 -6.58 -12.15
N SER A 218 7.29 -7.22 -11.78
CA SER A 218 8.63 -6.78 -12.12
C SER A 218 9.41 -7.93 -12.75
N GLU A 219 10.21 -7.62 -13.78
CA GLU A 219 11.09 -8.57 -14.44
C GLU A 219 12.24 -9.04 -13.51
N ASP A 220 13.10 -9.93 -14.01
CA ASP A 220 14.27 -10.43 -13.29
C ASP A 220 13.90 -11.03 -11.92
N ARG A 221 12.92 -11.93 -11.89
CA ARG A 221 12.39 -12.57 -10.68
C ARG A 221 11.87 -11.57 -9.64
N GLY A 222 11.25 -10.48 -10.12
CA GLY A 222 10.72 -9.42 -9.27
C GLY A 222 11.75 -8.35 -8.88
N LEU A 223 13.02 -8.46 -9.32
CA LEU A 223 14.10 -7.59 -8.82
C LEU A 223 14.47 -6.43 -9.75
N ALA A 224 13.96 -6.37 -10.98
CA ALA A 224 14.37 -5.34 -11.94
C ALA A 224 14.16 -3.91 -11.42
N LEU A 225 12.96 -3.62 -10.90
CA LEU A 225 12.65 -2.30 -10.34
C LEU A 225 13.36 -2.06 -8.99
N PRO A 226 13.32 -2.97 -8.00
CA PRO A 226 14.08 -2.82 -6.75
C PRO A 226 15.57 -2.53 -6.97
N ILE A 227 16.25 -3.28 -7.85
CA ILE A 227 17.67 -3.03 -8.17
C ILE A 227 17.88 -1.68 -8.85
N SER A 228 16.99 -1.30 -9.79
CA SER A 228 17.07 0.02 -10.43
C SER A 228 16.90 1.16 -9.41
N ILE A 229 16.01 1.01 -8.43
CA ILE A 229 15.81 1.98 -7.36
C ILE A 229 17.07 2.08 -6.50
N LEU A 230 17.61 0.96 -6.01
CA LEU A 230 18.84 0.94 -5.20
C LEU A 230 20.03 1.59 -5.93
N LYS A 231 20.15 1.36 -7.23
CA LYS A 231 21.21 1.90 -8.07
C LYS A 231 21.17 3.43 -8.21
N ASN A 232 19.97 4.00 -8.23
CA ASN A 232 19.76 5.41 -8.59
C ASN A 232 19.44 6.32 -7.39
N ALA A 233 18.85 5.79 -6.31
CA ALA A 233 18.31 6.57 -5.18
C ALA A 233 19.37 7.46 -4.50
N GLU A 234 20.66 7.08 -4.51
CA GLU A 234 21.76 7.89 -3.94
C GLU A 234 21.76 9.31 -4.49
N GLY A 235 21.49 9.47 -5.81
CA GLY A 235 21.47 10.78 -6.48
C GLY A 235 20.35 11.71 -6.00
N PHE A 236 19.30 11.16 -5.39
CA PHE A 236 18.08 11.87 -4.98
C PHE A 236 17.93 12.00 -3.46
N LEU A 237 18.87 11.49 -2.67
CA LEU A 237 18.90 11.65 -1.23
C LEU A 237 19.75 12.85 -0.80
N THR A 238 19.32 13.55 0.25
CA THR A 238 20.17 14.49 1.01
C THR A 238 21.29 13.73 1.72
N ASP A 239 22.26 14.40 2.33
CA ASP A 239 23.44 13.74 2.86
C ASP A 239 23.13 12.75 4.00
N ASN A 240 22.10 13.00 4.78
CA ASN A 240 21.60 12.09 5.81
C ASN A 240 20.37 11.28 5.37
N GLY A 241 20.00 11.38 4.10
CA GLY A 241 18.76 10.78 3.59
C GLY A 241 18.76 9.26 3.62
N VAL A 242 17.54 8.72 3.77
CA VAL A 242 17.27 7.29 3.88
C VAL A 242 16.25 6.87 2.82
N LEU A 243 16.48 5.71 2.22
CA LEU A 243 15.52 4.99 1.38
C LEU A 243 14.88 3.88 2.22
N ILE A 244 13.55 3.84 2.22
CA ILE A 244 12.74 2.71 2.70
C ILE A 244 12.15 2.03 1.47
N LEU A 245 12.53 0.78 1.25
CA LEU A 245 12.14 0.00 0.07
C LEU A 245 11.45 -1.29 0.51
N GLU A 246 10.21 -1.46 0.07
CA GLU A 246 9.49 -2.72 0.20
C GLU A 246 9.74 -3.59 -1.04
N VAL A 247 10.00 -4.87 -0.81
CA VAL A 247 10.15 -5.90 -1.85
C VAL A 247 9.40 -7.19 -1.49
N GLY A 248 8.63 -7.20 -0.41
CA GLY A 248 7.83 -8.34 0.02
C GLY A 248 8.60 -9.66 0.00
N TYR A 249 7.98 -10.72 -0.50
CA TYR A 249 8.60 -12.06 -0.59
C TYR A 249 9.86 -12.12 -1.46
N SER A 250 10.10 -11.16 -2.35
CA SER A 250 11.32 -11.07 -3.15
C SER A 250 12.57 -10.70 -2.32
N HIS A 251 12.42 -10.40 -1.01
CA HIS A 251 13.55 -10.09 -0.11
C HIS A 251 14.59 -11.21 -0.06
N ARG A 252 14.20 -12.47 -0.19
CA ARG A 252 15.13 -13.62 -0.21
C ARG A 252 15.99 -13.60 -1.47
N ALA A 253 15.37 -13.42 -2.64
CA ALA A 253 16.08 -13.30 -3.90
C ALA A 253 17.00 -12.08 -3.93
N LEU A 254 16.56 -10.95 -3.36
CA LEU A 254 17.38 -9.74 -3.23
C LEU A 254 18.58 -9.98 -2.30
N SER A 255 18.38 -10.64 -1.15
CA SER A 255 19.47 -10.99 -0.22
C SER A 255 20.49 -11.94 -0.84
N GLU A 256 20.02 -12.92 -1.63
CA GLU A 256 20.92 -13.83 -2.35
C GLU A 256 21.74 -13.07 -3.41
N ARG A 257 21.11 -12.16 -4.16
CA ARG A 257 21.80 -11.36 -5.19
C ARG A 257 22.81 -10.39 -4.60
N LEU A 258 22.50 -9.81 -3.46
CA LEU A 258 23.31 -8.81 -2.74
C LEU A 258 23.95 -9.39 -1.47
N TYR A 259 24.34 -10.67 -1.50
CA TYR A 259 24.80 -11.45 -0.33
C TYR A 259 25.97 -10.84 0.45
N ASP A 260 26.75 -9.96 -0.16
CA ASP A 260 27.91 -9.27 0.40
C ASP A 260 27.62 -7.82 0.84
N ILE A 261 26.34 -7.40 0.76
CA ILE A 261 25.88 -6.12 1.27
C ILE A 261 25.09 -6.35 2.56
N PRO A 262 25.45 -5.71 3.66
CA PRO A 262 24.67 -5.82 4.91
C PRO A 262 23.38 -5.00 4.78
N LEU A 263 22.32 -5.61 4.22
CA LEU A 263 20.99 -4.99 4.12
C LEU A 263 20.33 -4.98 5.49
N LEU A 264 19.82 -3.80 5.90
CA LEU A 264 19.03 -3.67 7.13
C LEU A 264 17.56 -3.98 6.81
N TRP A 265 17.15 -5.22 7.05
CA TRP A 265 15.74 -5.63 6.99
C TRP A 265 15.04 -5.20 8.28
N LEU A 266 13.91 -4.54 8.14
CA LEU A 266 13.13 -4.04 9.28
C LEU A 266 12.17 -5.12 9.77
N GLU A 267 12.16 -5.35 11.09
CA GLU A 267 11.17 -6.22 11.74
C GLU A 267 9.91 -5.41 12.03
N LEU A 268 8.76 -5.97 11.68
CA LEU A 268 7.46 -5.32 11.78
C LEU A 268 6.56 -6.10 12.74
N GLY A 269 5.96 -5.40 13.70
CA GLY A 269 5.17 -6.01 14.78
C GLY A 269 3.78 -6.44 14.34
N MET A 270 3.21 -5.77 13.32
CA MET A 270 1.87 -6.08 12.78
C MET A 270 1.92 -7.08 11.61
N GLY A 271 3.10 -7.64 11.33
CA GLY A 271 3.31 -8.56 10.21
C GLY A 271 3.73 -7.83 8.93
N GLY A 272 4.02 -8.63 7.90
CA GLY A 272 4.68 -8.18 6.68
C GLY A 272 6.18 -8.47 6.73
N GLU A 273 6.79 -8.58 5.56
CA GLU A 273 8.23 -8.85 5.44
C GLU A 273 8.79 -8.14 4.20
N GLY A 274 10.11 -8.07 4.11
CA GLY A 274 10.79 -7.54 2.94
C GLY A 274 10.75 -6.01 2.84
N VAL A 275 10.80 -5.30 3.96
CA VAL A 275 11.06 -3.86 4.00
C VAL A 275 12.49 -3.63 4.46
N LEU A 276 13.27 -2.92 3.68
CA LEU A 276 14.64 -2.55 4.03
C LEU A 276 14.80 -1.04 4.17
N ALA A 277 15.72 -0.65 5.04
CA ALA A 277 16.22 0.72 5.15
C ALA A 277 17.69 0.76 4.68
N ILE A 278 18.03 1.77 3.88
CA ILE A 278 19.41 1.98 3.42
C ILE A 278 19.70 3.49 3.30
N THR A 279 20.82 3.90 3.85
CA THR A 279 21.26 5.29 3.84
C THR A 279 21.91 5.68 2.51
N LYS A 280 21.94 6.97 2.21
CA LYS A 280 22.69 7.50 1.07
C LYS A 280 24.14 7.02 1.08
N THR A 281 24.79 7.02 2.24
CA THR A 281 26.19 6.61 2.37
C THR A 281 26.40 5.15 1.98
N GLU A 282 25.47 4.26 2.39
CA GLU A 282 25.52 2.84 2.04
C GLU A 282 25.24 2.64 0.56
N LEU A 283 24.23 3.34 -0.01
CA LEU A 283 23.94 3.32 -1.44
C LEU A 283 25.17 3.73 -2.26
N ALA A 284 25.85 4.81 -1.88
CA ALA A 284 27.08 5.27 -2.54
C ALA A 284 28.21 4.22 -2.45
N ARG A 285 28.38 3.61 -1.25
CA ARG A 285 29.42 2.59 -1.00
C ARG A 285 29.22 1.35 -1.88
N TYR A 286 28.01 0.91 -2.06
CA TYR A 286 27.68 -0.36 -2.75
C TYR A 286 27.15 -0.16 -4.18
N LYS A 287 27.16 1.07 -4.71
CA LYS A 287 26.57 1.43 -6.01
C LYS A 287 26.96 0.49 -7.16
N ALA A 288 28.23 0.08 -7.22
CA ALA A 288 28.72 -0.84 -8.25
C ALA A 288 28.17 -2.28 -8.15
N ARG A 289 27.48 -2.60 -7.06
CA ARG A 289 26.89 -3.93 -6.82
C ARG A 289 25.44 -4.02 -7.25
N PHE A 290 24.76 -2.90 -7.41
CA PHE A 290 23.37 -2.84 -7.88
C PHE A 290 23.33 -2.97 -9.41
N VAL A 291 23.50 -4.20 -9.90
CA VAL A 291 23.57 -4.56 -11.32
C VAL A 291 22.63 -5.70 -11.68
#